data_76d3a7c3ccd71f0bd16663f4cea0de88
#
_entry.id   76d3a7c3ccd71f0bd16663f4cea0de88
#
_cell.length_a   1.000
_cell.length_b   1.000
_cell.length_c   1.000
_cell.angle_alpha   90.00
_cell.angle_beta   90.00
_cell.angle_gamma   90.00
#
_symmetry.space_group_name_H-M   'P 1'
#
loop_
_entity.id
_entity.type
_entity.pdbx_description
1 polymer ?
#
loop_
_entity_poly.entity_id
_entity_poly.type
_entity_poly.pdbx_seq_one_letter_code
_entity_poly.pdbx_strand_id
1 'polypeptide(L)'
;MTLAKLMKRLIEEWPKDLYDRDVLFITQDRKGAILTWDQDESEPYCRKDGEWHSKTGLPCDELFINGMTEIAHGRSKTKLTKEQWLSS
;
A
#
# COMPACT_ATOMS: atom_id res chain seq x y z
N MET A 1 -2.71 3.75 15.05
CA MET A 1 -3.21 2.53 14.39
C MET A 1 -2.22 2.07 13.33
N THR A 2 -2.13 0.78 13.08
CA THR A 2 -1.25 0.24 12.05
C THR A 2 -1.88 0.40 10.66
N LEU A 3 -1.06 0.28 9.62
CA LEU A 3 -1.57 0.31 8.25
C LEU A 3 -2.56 -0.84 8.00
N ALA A 4 -2.29 -2.02 8.56
CA ALA A 4 -3.19 -3.16 8.43
C ALA A 4 -4.59 -2.85 9.00
N LYS A 5 -4.65 -2.26 10.18
CA LYS A 5 -5.92 -1.87 10.79
C LYS A 5 -6.62 -0.77 10.03
N LEU A 6 -5.87 0.21 9.52
CA LEU A 6 -6.43 1.27 8.70
C LEU A 6 -7.07 0.67 7.44
N MET A 7 -6.38 -0.22 6.76
CA MET A 7 -6.91 -0.84 5.54
C MET A 7 -8.10 -1.74 5.82
N LYS A 8 -8.19 -2.38 7.00
CA LYS A 8 -9.39 -3.13 7.38
C LYS A 8 -10.63 -2.25 7.44
N ARG A 9 -10.47 -0.99 7.78
CA ARG A 9 -11.58 -0.02 7.82
C ARG A 9 -11.94 0.49 6.44
N LEU A 10 -10.96 0.60 5.55
CA LEU A 10 -11.11 1.32 4.29
C LEU A 10 -11.49 0.43 3.11
N ILE A 11 -11.10 -0.83 3.11
CA ILE A 11 -11.38 -1.74 2.00
C ILE A 11 -12.03 -3.02 2.50
N GLU A 12 -12.94 -3.57 1.68
CA GLU A 12 -13.62 -4.84 1.97
C GLU A 12 -12.85 -6.03 1.39
N GLU A 13 -12.17 -5.82 0.27
CA GLU A 13 -11.41 -6.84 -0.42
C GLU A 13 -10.00 -6.35 -0.71
N TRP A 14 -9.05 -7.29 -0.71
CA TRP A 14 -7.67 -6.99 -1.08
C TRP A 14 -7.62 -6.58 -2.56
N PRO A 15 -6.90 -5.50 -2.91
CA PRO A 15 -6.89 -5.00 -4.28
C PRO A 15 -6.28 -5.98 -5.28
N LYS A 16 -6.73 -5.89 -6.51
CA LYS A 16 -6.23 -6.69 -7.62
C LYS A 16 -5.60 -5.80 -8.68
N ASP A 17 -4.66 -6.38 -9.44
CA ASP A 17 -4.03 -5.71 -10.56
C ASP A 17 -4.90 -5.83 -11.83
N LEU A 18 -4.37 -5.35 -12.96
CA LEU A 18 -5.10 -5.38 -14.24
C LEU A 18 -5.38 -6.79 -14.76
N TYR A 19 -4.66 -7.78 -14.25
CA TYR A 19 -4.81 -9.19 -14.64
C TYR A 19 -5.62 -9.99 -13.63
N ASP A 20 -6.35 -9.31 -12.75
CA ASP A 20 -7.17 -9.94 -11.70
C ASP A 20 -6.36 -10.78 -10.71
N ARG A 21 -5.10 -10.41 -10.49
CA ARG A 21 -4.23 -11.02 -9.48
C ARG A 21 -4.14 -10.12 -8.26
N ASP A 22 -3.98 -10.71 -7.08
CA ASP A 22 -3.75 -9.93 -5.87
C ASP A 22 -2.48 -9.08 -6.02
N VAL A 23 -2.55 -7.80 -5.63
CA VAL A 23 -1.34 -6.99 -5.53
C VAL A 23 -0.46 -7.54 -4.40
N LEU A 24 0.86 -7.37 -4.52
CA LEU A 24 1.80 -7.90 -3.54
C LEU A 24 1.80 -7.08 -2.26
N PHE A 25 1.79 -5.76 -2.38
CA PHE A 25 1.92 -4.86 -1.24
C PHE A 25 0.99 -3.67 -1.35
N ILE A 26 0.61 -3.16 -0.18
CA ILE A 26 0.03 -1.82 -0.04
C ILE A 26 0.99 -1.01 0.81
N THR A 27 1.26 0.22 0.41
CA THR A 27 2.08 1.15 1.17
C THR A 27 1.35 2.48 1.35
N GLN A 28 1.77 3.23 2.36
CA GLN A 28 1.27 4.58 2.56
C GLN A 28 2.46 5.52 2.68
N ASP A 29 2.46 6.62 1.91
CA ASP A 29 3.53 7.60 2.01
C ASP A 29 3.27 8.59 3.15
N ARG A 30 4.20 9.52 3.36
CA ARG A 30 4.06 10.48 4.46
C ARG A 30 2.90 11.46 4.27
N LYS A 31 2.40 11.61 3.06
CA LYS A 31 1.26 12.48 2.76
C LYS A 31 -0.07 11.76 2.93
N GLY A 32 -0.03 10.46 3.19
CA GLY A 32 -1.21 9.65 3.36
C GLY A 32 -1.65 8.90 2.10
N ALA A 33 -1.00 9.13 0.97
CA ALA A 33 -1.35 8.44 -0.27
C ALA A 33 -1.12 6.93 -0.14
N ILE A 34 -2.11 6.16 -0.57
CA ILE A 34 -2.08 4.71 -0.48
C ILE A 34 -1.80 4.14 -1.86
N LEU A 35 -0.72 3.37 -1.96
CA LEU A 35 -0.21 2.84 -3.22
C LEU A 35 -0.27 1.32 -3.21
N THR A 36 -0.60 0.75 -4.37
CA THR A 36 -0.59 -0.70 -4.57
C THR A 36 0.58 -1.07 -5.47
N TRP A 37 1.20 -2.22 -5.20
CA TRP A 37 2.39 -2.68 -5.91
C TRP A 37 2.13 -4.06 -6.51
N ASP A 38 2.18 -4.13 -7.83
CA ASP A 38 1.82 -5.32 -8.60
C ASP A 38 2.93 -6.38 -8.57
N GLN A 39 2.58 -7.59 -8.97
CA GLN A 39 3.51 -8.71 -8.97
C GLN A 39 4.65 -8.56 -9.97
N ASP A 40 4.46 -7.73 -11.00
CA ASP A 40 5.47 -7.52 -12.04
C ASP A 40 6.48 -6.43 -11.68
N GLU A 41 6.31 -5.77 -10.54
CA GLU A 41 7.20 -4.72 -10.08
C GLU A 41 8.23 -5.26 -9.10
N SER A 42 9.39 -4.58 -9.05
CA SER A 42 10.37 -4.84 -7.99
C SER A 42 9.79 -4.50 -6.62
N GLU A 43 10.29 -5.15 -5.58
CA GLU A 43 9.85 -4.86 -4.23
C GLU A 43 10.02 -3.36 -3.92
N PRO A 44 8.98 -2.69 -3.43
CA PRO A 44 9.07 -1.27 -3.13
C PRO A 44 9.92 -1.00 -1.89
N TYR A 45 10.52 0.18 -1.85
CA TYR A 45 11.29 0.66 -0.71
C TYR A 45 10.89 2.10 -0.40
N CYS A 46 11.02 2.47 0.87
CA CYS A 46 10.71 3.82 1.31
C CYS A 46 11.96 4.69 1.32
N ARG A 47 11.90 5.83 0.65
CA ARG A 47 13.00 6.80 0.63
C ARG A 47 12.97 7.67 1.90
N LYS A 48 14.07 8.39 2.12
CA LYS A 48 14.20 9.28 3.28
C LYS A 48 13.15 10.38 3.31
N ASP A 49 12.65 10.78 2.15
CA ASP A 49 11.59 11.78 2.04
C ASP A 49 10.20 11.24 2.38
N GLY A 50 10.10 9.96 2.69
CA GLY A 50 8.83 9.31 3.04
C GLY A 50 8.02 8.82 1.85
N GLU A 51 8.59 8.87 0.64
CA GLU A 51 7.94 8.37 -0.56
C GLU A 51 8.39 6.95 -0.88
N TRP A 52 7.47 6.16 -1.45
CA TRP A 52 7.74 4.79 -1.86
C TRP A 52 8.12 4.71 -3.33
N HIS A 53 9.15 3.93 -3.64
CA HIS A 53 9.67 3.75 -4.98
C HIS A 53 10.00 2.29 -5.24
N SER A 54 10.18 1.93 -6.52
CA SER A 54 10.71 0.62 -6.89
C SER A 54 11.89 0.79 -7.83
N LYS A 55 12.73 -0.24 -7.92
CA LYS A 55 13.92 -0.22 -8.79
C LYS A 55 13.57 -0.12 -10.28
N THR A 56 12.41 -0.63 -10.65
CA THR A 56 11.95 -0.57 -12.04
C THR A 56 11.53 0.82 -12.46
N GLY A 57 11.31 1.71 -11.49
CA GLY A 57 10.82 3.05 -11.78
C GLY A 57 9.40 3.11 -12.30
N LEU A 58 8.73 1.98 -12.37
CA LEU A 58 7.34 1.94 -12.84
C LEU A 58 6.41 2.51 -11.76
N PRO A 59 5.40 3.26 -12.18
CA PRO A 59 4.43 3.75 -11.23
C PRO A 59 3.62 2.60 -10.67
N CYS A 60 3.34 2.68 -9.39
CA CYS A 60 2.34 1.83 -8.77
C CYS A 60 0.99 2.52 -8.91
N ASP A 61 -0.07 1.76 -8.80
CA ASP A 61 -1.41 2.33 -8.81
C ASP A 61 -1.70 2.98 -7.46
N GLU A 62 -2.37 4.12 -7.51
CA GLU A 62 -2.88 4.76 -6.31
C GLU A 62 -4.28 4.23 -6.01
N LEU A 63 -4.47 3.83 -4.76
CA LEU A 63 -5.78 3.37 -4.31
C LEU A 63 -6.60 4.58 -3.86
N PHE A 64 -7.59 4.95 -4.66
CA PHE A 64 -8.47 6.07 -4.33
C PHE A 64 -9.57 5.61 -3.39
N ILE A 65 -9.62 6.25 -2.24
CA ILE A 65 -10.62 5.97 -1.21
C ILE A 65 -11.39 7.25 -0.97
N ASN A 66 -12.71 7.15 -0.96
CA ASN A 66 -13.58 8.30 -0.70
C ASN A 66 -13.34 8.85 0.70
N GLY A 67 -13.10 10.17 0.78
CA GLY A 67 -12.83 10.84 2.02
C GLY A 67 -11.34 11.00 2.27
N MET A 68 -11.00 11.59 3.41
CA MET A 68 -9.61 11.82 3.77
C MET A 68 -9.02 10.58 4.44
N THR A 69 -7.86 10.16 3.94
CA THR A 69 -7.16 9.01 4.48
C THR A 69 -6.33 9.41 5.69
N GLU A 70 -6.53 8.73 6.81
CA GLU A 70 -5.70 8.90 7.99
C GLU A 70 -4.29 8.37 7.72
N ILE A 71 -3.30 8.93 8.41
CA ILE A 71 -1.93 8.44 8.33
C ILE A 71 -1.71 7.41 9.43
N ALA A 72 -1.38 6.19 9.05
CA ALA A 72 -1.11 5.11 9.97
C ALA A 72 0.26 5.27 10.64
N HIS A 73 0.40 4.77 11.86
CA HIS A 73 1.69 4.72 12.54
C HIS A 73 2.62 3.72 11.86
N GLY A 74 3.89 4.09 11.71
CA GLY A 74 4.89 3.24 11.08
C GLY A 74 4.75 3.10 9.57
N ARG A 75 3.97 3.93 8.94
CA ARG A 75 3.66 3.86 7.50
C ARG A 75 4.89 3.82 6.59
N SER A 76 5.95 4.53 6.99
CA SER A 76 7.15 4.62 6.16
C SER A 76 8.02 3.37 6.21
N LYS A 77 7.71 2.45 7.13
CA LYS A 77 8.51 1.24 7.34
C LYS A 77 7.74 -0.03 6.99
N THR A 78 6.47 0.09 6.73
CA THR A 78 5.59 -1.07 6.60
C THR A 78 5.08 -1.24 5.19
N LYS A 79 5.44 -2.36 4.59
CA LYS A 79 4.80 -2.86 3.38
C LYS A 79 3.75 -3.86 3.83
N LEU A 80 2.49 -3.54 3.59
CA LEU A 80 1.39 -4.40 4.02
C LEU A 80 1.16 -5.49 3.00
N THR A 81 1.19 -6.75 3.46
CA THR A 81 0.80 -7.90 2.64
C THR A 81 -0.65 -8.30 2.90
N LYS A 82 -1.22 -9.07 1.98
CA LYS A 82 -2.59 -9.59 2.16
C LYS A 82 -2.70 -10.43 3.44
N GLU A 83 -1.69 -11.25 3.74
CA GLU A 83 -1.69 -12.06 4.95
C GLU A 83 -1.74 -11.23 6.21
N GLN A 84 -0.95 -10.16 6.27
CA GLN A 84 -0.97 -9.24 7.39
C GLN A 84 -2.32 -8.56 7.55
N TRP A 85 -2.92 -8.17 6.43
CA TRP A 85 -4.25 -7.56 6.43
C TRP A 85 -5.32 -8.52 6.92
N LEU A 86 -5.28 -9.78 6.46
CA LEU A 86 -6.24 -10.79 6.91
C LEU A 86 -6.11 -11.13 8.39
N SER A 87 -4.90 -11.04 8.93
CA SER A 87 -4.61 -11.35 10.33
C SER A 87 -4.91 -10.21 11.30
N SER A 88 -5.31 -9.08 10.79
CA SER A 88 -5.55 -7.89 11.63
C SER A 88 -6.90 -7.94 12.33
#